data_dedcf9609684a866fdc143d76f46b058
#
_entry.id   dedcf9609684a866fdc143d76f46b058
#
_cell.length_a   1.000
_cell.length_b   1.000
_cell.length_c   1.000
_cell.angle_alpha   90.00
_cell.angle_beta   90.00
_cell.angle_gamma   90.00
#
_symmetry.space_group_name_H-M   'P 1'
#
loop_
_entity.id
_entity.type
_entity.pdbx_description
1 polymer ?
#
loop_
_entity_poly.entity_id
_entity_poly.type
_entity_poly.pdbx_seq_one_letter_code
_entity_poly.pdbx_strand_id
1 'polypeptide(L)'
;LPLSEIKEAQQQWLQHLEKVPNWQDLKFDEEEAIDMYWDGVIKNQFYNPKWLPFLTDGVRYIFIDLDPDKKGIVGQIGELELSVDSIEDSFMDILNESISEWLESINDDLEENLIYYDPDLHSLVDSFVFDEENIMSNIFAPTPDYVSEGGSNVYNYSEKDQSDFVIPDRSCVYMDEICEHFEKYIGTIDSVFHEIVSEYVHIDVHWIKPTAEHPYHVLFTTGMSDYPMYLPEGLDDPNSFSHAELMVYLPADWQISDEAFKDNDNYWPVYFLKMIARFPHQYKTWMAEGHTIPNGEYAEPIANTEFGCILLMPPYLSAPEDFLRLETKDGTLINFYALIPIYPEEMDLKLEEGVDT
;
A
#
# COMPACT_ATOMS: atom_id res chain seq x y z
N LEU A 1 -20.21 18.67 1.31
CA LEU A 1 -19.82 19.07 2.68
C LEU A 1 -20.71 20.21 3.21
N PRO A 2 -21.05 20.27 4.53
CA PRO A 2 -21.59 21.45 5.16
C PRO A 2 -20.65 22.65 5.07
N LEU A 3 -21.19 23.89 5.10
CA LEU A 3 -20.36 25.11 4.99
C LEU A 3 -19.21 25.19 6.02
N SER A 4 -19.37 24.56 7.18
CA SER A 4 -18.30 24.45 8.18
C SER A 4 -17.14 23.58 7.70
N GLU A 5 -17.44 22.47 7.06
CA GLU A 5 -16.47 21.49 6.54
C GLU A 5 -15.77 22.02 5.28
N ILE A 6 -16.48 22.76 4.41
CA ILE A 6 -15.85 23.47 3.27
C ILE A 6 -14.76 24.43 3.76
N LYS A 7 -15.03 25.18 4.84
CA LYS A 7 -14.05 26.09 5.44
C LYS A 7 -12.88 25.34 6.07
N GLU A 8 -13.16 24.22 6.67
CA GLU A 8 -12.13 23.35 7.26
C GLU A 8 -11.22 22.77 6.17
N ALA A 9 -11.80 22.25 5.09
CA ALA A 9 -11.06 21.78 3.93
C ALA A 9 -10.19 22.89 3.30
N GLN A 10 -10.72 24.11 3.15
CA GLN A 10 -9.91 25.24 2.69
C GLN A 10 -8.76 25.60 3.64
N GLN A 11 -8.98 25.47 4.95
CA GLN A 11 -7.91 25.71 5.94
C GLN A 11 -6.85 24.62 5.90
N GLN A 12 -7.22 23.36 5.76
CA GLN A 12 -6.30 22.25 5.62
C GLN A 12 -5.45 22.41 4.36
N TRP A 13 -6.08 22.73 3.23
CA TRP A 13 -5.38 23.05 1.99
C TRP A 13 -4.32 24.14 2.17
N LEU A 14 -4.70 25.28 2.74
CA LEU A 14 -3.76 26.35 3.03
C LEU A 14 -2.63 25.94 3.97
N GLN A 15 -2.93 25.19 5.04
CA GLN A 15 -1.93 24.68 5.98
C GLN A 15 -0.93 23.75 5.30
N HIS A 16 -1.36 23.00 4.31
CA HIS A 16 -0.48 22.16 3.51
C HIS A 16 0.50 23.03 2.70
N LEU A 17 -0.02 23.99 1.97
CA LEU A 17 0.80 24.89 1.15
C LEU A 17 1.74 25.78 1.97
N GLU A 18 1.34 26.22 3.18
CA GLU A 18 2.17 27.04 4.07
C GLU A 18 3.47 26.36 4.51
N LYS A 19 3.57 25.05 4.39
CA LYS A 19 4.81 24.29 4.62
C LYS A 19 5.83 24.48 3.49
N VAL A 20 5.41 24.94 2.32
CA VAL A 20 6.23 25.11 1.11
C VAL A 20 6.68 26.58 1.01
N PRO A 21 8.00 26.87 1.00
CA PRO A 21 8.50 28.22 0.84
C PRO A 21 8.04 28.88 -0.46
N ASN A 22 7.50 30.10 -0.40
CA ASN A 22 7.05 30.90 -1.55
C ASN A 22 5.97 30.25 -2.42
N TRP A 23 5.13 29.39 -1.84
CA TRP A 23 4.08 28.68 -2.58
C TRP A 23 3.15 29.60 -3.39
N GLN A 24 2.96 30.86 -2.96
CA GLN A 24 2.11 31.83 -3.65
C GLN A 24 2.64 32.22 -5.05
N ASP A 25 3.95 32.09 -5.25
CA ASP A 25 4.64 32.43 -6.50
C ASP A 25 4.84 31.21 -7.42
N LEU A 26 4.57 30.01 -6.92
CA LEU A 26 4.69 28.78 -7.66
C LEU A 26 3.59 28.66 -8.72
N LYS A 27 3.91 28.01 -9.82
CA LYS A 27 3.04 27.72 -10.95
C LYS A 27 3.31 26.30 -11.41
N PHE A 28 2.28 25.68 -11.96
CA PHE A 28 2.46 24.45 -12.74
C PHE A 28 3.31 24.73 -13.97
N ASP A 29 4.12 23.75 -14.39
CA ASP A 29 4.98 23.93 -15.56
C ASP A 29 4.14 24.17 -16.82
N GLU A 30 4.46 25.26 -17.56
CA GLU A 30 3.71 25.61 -18.76
C GLU A 30 4.03 24.68 -19.95
N GLU A 31 5.17 23.97 -19.94
CA GLU A 31 5.52 23.01 -21.00
C GLU A 31 4.76 21.69 -20.81
N GLU A 32 4.55 21.24 -19.58
CA GLU A 32 3.70 20.08 -19.27
C GLU A 32 2.20 20.43 -19.36
N ALA A 33 1.86 21.69 -19.03
CA ALA A 33 0.48 22.20 -19.10
C ALA A 33 -0.10 22.27 -20.53
N ILE A 34 0.71 22.29 -21.58
CA ILE A 34 0.26 22.41 -22.99
C ILE A 34 -0.54 21.16 -23.42
N ASP A 35 -0.27 20.01 -22.84
CA ASP A 35 -1.01 18.76 -23.08
C ASP A 35 -2.18 18.55 -22.08
N MET A 36 -2.35 19.44 -21.10
CA MET A 36 -3.40 19.36 -20.10
C MET A 36 -4.60 20.25 -20.47
N TYR A 37 -5.80 19.74 -20.31
CA TYR A 37 -7.08 20.40 -20.69
C TYR A 37 -7.39 21.69 -19.90
N TRP A 38 -6.66 21.96 -18.82
CA TRP A 38 -6.93 23.10 -17.94
C TRP A 38 -6.27 24.44 -18.38
N ASP A 39 -5.34 24.45 -19.37
CA ASP A 39 -4.65 25.67 -19.80
C ASP A 39 -5.60 26.77 -20.24
N GLY A 40 -5.58 27.86 -19.52
CA GLY A 40 -6.47 29.01 -19.71
C GLY A 40 -7.92 28.78 -19.26
N VAL A 41 -8.25 27.62 -18.71
CA VAL A 41 -9.56 27.26 -18.14
C VAL A 41 -9.56 27.46 -16.63
N ILE A 42 -8.61 26.91 -15.92
CA ILE A 42 -8.33 27.22 -14.50
C ILE A 42 -7.13 28.17 -14.41
N LYS A 43 -7.08 29.01 -13.40
CA LYS A 43 -5.92 29.85 -13.13
C LYS A 43 -4.74 28.98 -12.66
N ASN A 44 -3.59 29.14 -13.32
CA ASN A 44 -2.35 28.45 -12.95
C ASN A 44 -1.85 28.90 -11.58
N GLN A 45 -2.34 28.27 -10.52
CA GLN A 45 -1.99 28.53 -9.13
C GLN A 45 -2.43 27.36 -8.24
N PHE A 46 -1.75 27.15 -7.13
CA PHE A 46 -2.03 26.05 -6.20
C PHE A 46 -3.18 26.33 -5.22
N TYR A 47 -3.72 27.53 -5.18
CA TYR A 47 -4.85 27.90 -4.34
C TYR A 47 -5.52 29.16 -4.85
N ASN A 48 -6.85 29.17 -4.79
CA ASN A 48 -7.69 30.36 -4.99
C ASN A 48 -8.75 30.40 -3.89
N PRO A 49 -8.92 31.52 -3.15
CA PRO A 49 -9.95 31.62 -2.12
C PRO A 49 -11.39 31.52 -2.65
N LYS A 50 -11.55 31.56 -3.97
CA LYS A 50 -12.85 31.35 -4.66
C LYS A 50 -13.00 29.94 -5.22
N TRP A 51 -12.07 29.07 -4.99
CA TRP A 51 -12.24 27.64 -5.17
C TRP A 51 -12.88 27.05 -3.91
N LEU A 52 -14.04 26.47 -4.07
CA LEU A 52 -14.82 25.92 -2.96
C LEU A 52 -14.67 24.39 -2.96
N PRO A 53 -13.75 23.82 -2.19
CA PRO A 53 -13.62 22.38 -2.11
C PRO A 53 -14.86 21.78 -1.47
N PHE A 54 -15.39 20.72 -2.07
CA PHE A 54 -16.57 20.02 -1.56
C PHE A 54 -16.31 18.52 -1.38
N LEU A 55 -15.18 18.01 -1.88
CA LEU A 55 -14.63 16.68 -1.62
C LEU A 55 -13.12 16.81 -1.39
N THR A 56 -12.59 16.07 -0.43
CA THR A 56 -11.16 15.96 -0.18
C THR A 56 -10.84 14.73 0.68
N ASP A 57 -9.72 14.11 0.40
CA ASP A 57 -9.06 13.10 1.23
C ASP A 57 -7.84 13.67 2.00
N GLY A 58 -7.61 14.98 1.89
CA GLY A 58 -6.50 15.70 2.52
C GLY A 58 -5.33 16.00 1.58
N VAL A 59 -5.23 15.32 0.45
CA VAL A 59 -4.21 15.50 -0.60
C VAL A 59 -4.88 15.96 -1.90
N ARG A 60 -5.98 15.31 -2.26
CA ARG A 60 -6.81 15.64 -3.42
C ARG A 60 -7.97 16.54 -3.02
N TYR A 61 -8.23 17.56 -3.82
CA TYR A 61 -9.33 18.53 -3.63
C TYR A 61 -10.17 18.63 -4.89
N ILE A 62 -11.43 18.21 -4.84
CA ILE A 62 -12.42 18.50 -5.88
C ILE A 62 -13.16 19.75 -5.45
N PHE A 63 -13.18 20.76 -6.31
CA PHE A 63 -13.66 22.09 -5.98
C PHE A 63 -14.53 22.70 -7.08
N ILE A 64 -15.43 23.59 -6.68
CA ILE A 64 -16.16 24.48 -7.59
C ILE A 64 -15.31 25.71 -7.82
N ASP A 65 -14.96 26.00 -9.07
CA ASP A 65 -14.22 27.19 -9.45
C ASP A 65 -15.16 28.38 -9.68
N LEU A 66 -15.13 29.35 -8.78
CA LEU A 66 -15.89 30.61 -8.90
C LEU A 66 -15.05 31.75 -9.48
N ASP A 67 -13.83 31.49 -9.90
CA ASP A 67 -12.91 32.49 -10.45
C ASP A 67 -12.00 31.91 -11.55
N PRO A 68 -12.60 31.33 -12.61
CA PRO A 68 -11.85 30.66 -13.68
C PRO A 68 -10.93 31.61 -14.44
N ASP A 69 -10.06 31.07 -15.27
CA ASP A 69 -9.30 31.86 -16.24
C ASP A 69 -10.15 32.14 -17.51
N LYS A 70 -9.56 32.75 -18.51
CA LYS A 70 -10.24 33.36 -19.69
C LYS A 70 -11.10 32.41 -20.51
N LYS A 71 -10.76 31.12 -20.55
CA LYS A 71 -11.50 30.08 -21.28
C LYS A 71 -12.49 29.32 -20.41
N GLY A 72 -12.37 29.44 -19.08
CA GLY A 72 -13.14 28.67 -18.14
C GLY A 72 -14.52 29.23 -17.84
N ILE A 73 -15.35 28.45 -17.20
CA ILE A 73 -16.75 28.74 -16.87
C ILE A 73 -16.89 28.85 -15.34
N VAL A 74 -17.54 29.91 -14.86
CA VAL A 74 -17.81 30.07 -13.43
C VAL A 74 -18.74 28.95 -12.94
N GLY A 75 -18.29 28.17 -11.97
CA GLY A 75 -18.99 27.03 -11.45
C GLY A 75 -18.52 25.68 -12.01
N GLN A 76 -17.52 25.70 -12.90
CA GLN A 76 -16.85 24.47 -13.36
C GLN A 76 -16.25 23.70 -12.18
N ILE A 77 -16.09 22.40 -12.35
CA ILE A 77 -15.52 21.51 -11.35
C ILE A 77 -14.07 21.25 -11.70
N GLY A 78 -13.19 21.63 -10.80
CA GLY A 78 -11.76 21.35 -10.91
C GLY A 78 -11.29 20.33 -9.87
N GLU A 79 -10.21 19.69 -10.19
CA GLU A 79 -9.46 18.80 -9.31
C GLU A 79 -8.04 19.34 -9.14
N LEU A 80 -7.54 19.27 -7.91
CA LEU A 80 -6.14 19.52 -7.59
C LEU A 80 -5.67 18.42 -6.65
N GLU A 81 -4.63 17.72 -7.05
CA GLU A 81 -3.90 16.77 -6.20
C GLU A 81 -2.54 17.36 -5.84
N LEU A 82 -2.30 17.53 -4.54
CA LEU A 82 -1.04 18.05 -4.03
C LEU A 82 -0.06 16.92 -3.80
N SER A 83 1.06 16.91 -4.52
CA SER A 83 2.12 15.96 -4.24
C SER A 83 2.76 16.22 -2.87
N VAL A 84 3.00 15.15 -2.12
CA VAL A 84 3.60 15.18 -0.78
C VAL A 84 5.10 15.38 -0.86
N ASP A 85 5.73 14.92 -1.95
CA ASP A 85 7.17 14.92 -2.14
C ASP A 85 7.68 16.21 -2.76
N SER A 86 7.01 16.70 -3.78
CA SER A 86 7.33 17.93 -4.47
C SER A 86 6.07 18.62 -4.96
N ILE A 87 5.88 19.88 -4.59
CA ILE A 87 4.73 20.64 -5.07
C ILE A 87 4.74 20.79 -6.61
N GLU A 88 5.90 20.61 -7.24
CA GLU A 88 6.07 20.68 -8.69
C GLU A 88 5.43 19.45 -9.37
N ASP A 89 5.32 18.33 -8.66
CA ASP A 89 4.69 17.09 -9.13
C ASP A 89 3.18 17.03 -8.84
N SER A 90 2.59 18.14 -8.39
CA SER A 90 1.15 18.23 -8.16
C SER A 90 0.38 18.28 -9.48
N PHE A 91 -0.81 17.70 -9.47
CA PHE A 91 -1.67 17.59 -10.65
C PHE A 91 -2.89 18.50 -10.53
N MET A 92 -3.35 19.05 -11.65
CA MET A 92 -4.59 19.85 -11.73
C MET A 92 -5.33 19.54 -13.01
N ASP A 93 -6.64 19.36 -12.95
CA ASP A 93 -7.49 19.11 -14.12
C ASP A 93 -8.89 19.72 -13.96
N ILE A 94 -9.65 19.70 -15.06
CA ILE A 94 -11.08 20.02 -15.12
C ILE A 94 -11.86 18.72 -15.26
N LEU A 95 -12.78 18.47 -14.33
CA LEU A 95 -13.65 17.30 -14.38
C LEU A 95 -14.90 17.57 -15.23
N ASN A 96 -15.60 18.68 -14.97
CA ASN A 96 -16.86 19.02 -15.65
C ASN A 96 -17.09 20.54 -15.74
N GLU A 97 -17.92 21.00 -16.69
CA GLU A 97 -18.28 22.40 -16.88
C GLU A 97 -19.18 22.95 -15.75
N SER A 98 -19.89 22.06 -15.03
CA SER A 98 -20.75 22.43 -13.91
C SER A 98 -20.96 21.29 -12.92
N ILE A 99 -21.38 21.64 -11.70
CA ILE A 99 -21.75 20.64 -10.69
C ILE A 99 -22.94 19.77 -11.14
N SER A 100 -23.84 20.30 -11.98
CA SER A 100 -24.95 19.51 -12.52
C SER A 100 -24.46 18.42 -13.47
N GLU A 101 -23.56 18.76 -14.37
CA GLU A 101 -22.94 17.78 -15.29
C GLU A 101 -22.08 16.75 -14.56
N TRP A 102 -21.36 17.20 -13.54
CA TRP A 102 -20.60 16.28 -12.69
C TRP A 102 -21.51 15.29 -11.93
N LEU A 103 -22.66 15.77 -11.40
CA LEU A 103 -23.65 14.91 -10.76
C LEU A 103 -24.38 14.01 -11.77
N GLU A 104 -24.62 14.51 -12.99
CA GLU A 104 -25.18 13.72 -14.08
C GLU A 104 -24.20 12.60 -14.50
N SER A 105 -22.90 12.90 -14.64
CA SER A 105 -21.91 11.85 -14.96
C SER A 105 -21.84 10.78 -13.87
N ILE A 106 -21.84 11.17 -12.60
CA ILE A 106 -21.90 10.20 -11.49
C ILE A 106 -23.20 9.37 -11.53
N ASN A 107 -24.33 10.01 -11.84
CA ASN A 107 -25.59 9.29 -11.95
C ASN A 107 -25.63 8.35 -13.15
N ASP A 108 -25.07 8.77 -14.28
CA ASP A 108 -24.94 7.92 -15.47
C ASP A 108 -24.02 6.72 -15.17
N ASP A 109 -22.90 6.95 -14.49
CA ASP A 109 -21.99 5.92 -14.05
C ASP A 109 -22.65 4.93 -13.07
N LEU A 110 -23.53 5.40 -12.17
CA LEU A 110 -24.35 4.56 -11.29
C LEU A 110 -25.39 3.75 -12.07
N GLU A 111 -26.09 4.37 -13.06
CA GLU A 111 -27.09 3.71 -13.88
C GLU A 111 -26.46 2.66 -14.83
N GLU A 112 -25.25 2.91 -15.31
CA GLU A 112 -24.47 1.99 -16.14
C GLU A 112 -23.72 0.94 -15.30
N ASN A 113 -23.83 1.00 -13.97
CA ASN A 113 -23.10 0.19 -12.99
C ASN A 113 -21.56 0.32 -13.14
N LEU A 114 -21.07 1.46 -13.57
CA LEU A 114 -19.64 1.78 -13.60
C LEU A 114 -19.12 2.17 -12.22
N ILE A 115 -19.99 2.68 -11.34
CA ILE A 115 -19.73 2.93 -9.92
C ILE A 115 -20.91 2.42 -9.08
N TYR A 116 -20.69 2.17 -7.81
CA TYR A 116 -21.75 1.82 -6.86
C TYR A 116 -21.45 2.44 -5.48
N TYR A 117 -22.48 2.58 -4.65
CA TYR A 117 -22.29 3.03 -3.28
C TYR A 117 -21.99 1.85 -2.37
N ASP A 118 -20.80 1.87 -1.74
CA ASP A 118 -20.42 0.92 -0.71
C ASP A 118 -20.85 1.45 0.66
N PRO A 119 -21.80 0.78 1.34
CA PRO A 119 -22.31 1.22 2.64
C PRO A 119 -21.29 1.04 3.78
N ASP A 120 -20.30 0.16 3.63
CA ASP A 120 -19.29 -0.08 4.64
C ASP A 120 -18.18 0.97 4.57
N LEU A 121 -17.82 1.39 3.36
CA LEU A 121 -16.87 2.47 3.11
C LEU A 121 -17.51 3.87 3.16
N HIS A 122 -18.84 3.96 3.13
CA HIS A 122 -19.60 5.22 2.99
C HIS A 122 -19.17 6.07 1.78
N SER A 123 -18.77 5.42 0.68
CA SER A 123 -18.22 6.04 -0.53
C SER A 123 -18.80 5.45 -1.81
N LEU A 124 -18.66 6.20 -2.92
CA LEU A 124 -18.85 5.67 -4.26
C LEU A 124 -17.56 4.95 -4.68
N VAL A 125 -17.70 3.76 -5.22
CA VAL A 125 -16.60 2.89 -5.66
C VAL A 125 -16.79 2.59 -7.14
N ASP A 126 -15.70 2.62 -7.89
CA ASP A 126 -15.70 2.32 -9.31
C ASP A 126 -16.08 0.84 -9.55
N SER A 127 -17.10 0.62 -10.38
CA SER A 127 -17.57 -0.72 -10.70
C SER A 127 -16.77 -1.40 -11.83
N PHE A 128 -15.76 -0.74 -12.42
CA PHE A 128 -14.76 -1.47 -13.20
C PHE A 128 -14.08 -2.57 -12.39
N VAL A 129 -14.19 -2.52 -11.07
CA VAL A 129 -13.93 -3.62 -10.15
C VAL A 129 -15.01 -4.73 -10.25
N PHE A 130 -16.17 -4.50 -10.91
CA PHE A 130 -17.38 -5.37 -10.84
C PHE A 130 -17.95 -5.90 -12.18
N ASP A 131 -17.19 -5.95 -13.25
CA ASP A 131 -17.53 -6.80 -14.40
C ASP A 131 -17.51 -8.28 -13.93
N GLU A 132 -18.65 -9.01 -14.01
CA GLU A 132 -18.76 -10.37 -13.45
C GLU A 132 -17.69 -11.33 -13.99
N GLU A 133 -17.22 -11.18 -15.24
CA GLU A 133 -16.07 -11.93 -15.76
C GLU A 133 -14.72 -11.37 -15.24
N ASN A 134 -14.62 -10.10 -14.91
CA ASN A 134 -13.46 -9.43 -14.30
C ASN A 134 -13.46 -9.54 -12.77
N ILE A 135 -14.63 -9.63 -12.12
CA ILE A 135 -14.77 -9.84 -10.66
C ILE A 135 -14.09 -11.15 -10.26
N MET A 136 -14.34 -12.25 -10.99
CA MET A 136 -13.74 -13.53 -10.67
C MET A 136 -12.21 -13.52 -10.86
N SER A 137 -11.70 -12.79 -11.83
CA SER A 137 -10.25 -12.64 -12.03
C SER A 137 -9.58 -11.61 -11.10
N ASN A 138 -10.35 -10.69 -10.50
CA ASN A 138 -9.84 -9.62 -9.63
C ASN A 138 -10.01 -9.91 -8.13
N ILE A 139 -10.85 -10.88 -7.74
CA ILE A 139 -11.06 -11.31 -6.34
C ILE A 139 -10.11 -12.44 -5.96
N PHE A 140 -9.74 -13.27 -6.93
CA PHE A 140 -8.89 -14.44 -6.68
C PHE A 140 -7.45 -14.20 -7.15
N ALA A 141 -6.52 -14.84 -6.46
CA ALA A 141 -5.14 -14.93 -6.93
C ALA A 141 -5.09 -15.52 -8.34
N PRO A 142 -4.11 -15.14 -9.17
CA PRO A 142 -3.91 -15.75 -10.49
C PRO A 142 -3.71 -17.26 -10.36
N THR A 143 -4.03 -17.98 -11.42
CA THR A 143 -3.73 -19.42 -11.50
C THR A 143 -2.22 -19.62 -11.61
N PRO A 144 -1.65 -20.68 -11.02
CA PRO A 144 -0.22 -20.95 -11.15
C PRO A 144 0.16 -21.24 -12.60
N ASP A 145 1.34 -20.79 -13.02
CA ASP A 145 1.90 -21.08 -14.35
C ASP A 145 2.16 -22.57 -14.52
N TYR A 146 2.64 -23.23 -13.46
CA TYR A 146 2.83 -24.66 -13.40
C TYR A 146 2.91 -25.18 -11.96
N VAL A 147 2.85 -26.48 -11.80
CA VAL A 147 3.10 -27.17 -10.53
C VAL A 147 4.44 -27.88 -10.63
N SER A 148 5.33 -27.65 -9.64
CA SER A 148 6.64 -28.29 -9.58
C SER A 148 6.57 -29.79 -9.32
N GLU A 149 7.69 -30.52 -9.46
CA GLU A 149 7.76 -31.96 -9.16
C GLU A 149 7.40 -32.26 -7.70
N GLY A 150 7.79 -31.40 -6.77
CA GLY A 150 7.44 -31.49 -5.35
C GLY A 150 6.02 -30.99 -5.01
N GLY A 151 5.19 -30.66 -6.01
CA GLY A 151 3.79 -30.27 -5.83
C GLY A 151 3.56 -28.80 -5.45
N SER A 152 4.59 -27.95 -5.51
CA SER A 152 4.43 -26.50 -5.25
C SER A 152 3.84 -25.80 -6.48
N ASN A 153 2.84 -24.95 -6.25
CA ASN A 153 2.35 -24.02 -7.27
C ASN A 153 3.41 -22.94 -7.54
N VAL A 154 3.74 -22.71 -8.81
CA VAL A 154 4.73 -21.72 -9.22
C VAL A 154 4.05 -20.62 -10.03
N TYR A 155 4.36 -19.38 -9.65
CA TYR A 155 3.81 -18.16 -10.26
C TYR A 155 4.98 -17.30 -10.74
N ASN A 156 4.91 -16.76 -11.95
CA ASN A 156 5.87 -15.81 -12.48
C ASN A 156 5.20 -14.46 -12.67
N TYR A 157 5.71 -13.45 -11.99
CA TYR A 157 5.20 -12.09 -12.06
C TYR A 157 6.19 -11.20 -12.81
N SER A 158 5.68 -10.32 -13.65
CA SER A 158 6.44 -9.31 -14.38
C SER A 158 5.89 -7.91 -14.10
N GLU A 159 6.59 -6.87 -14.54
CA GLU A 159 6.09 -5.48 -14.42
C GLU A 159 4.70 -5.28 -15.06
N LYS A 160 4.32 -6.10 -16.02
CA LYS A 160 2.99 -6.03 -16.68
C LYS A 160 1.86 -6.62 -15.83
N ASP A 161 2.21 -7.42 -14.85
CA ASP A 161 1.25 -8.07 -13.94
C ASP A 161 1.01 -7.22 -12.69
N GLN A 162 1.70 -6.09 -12.56
CA GLN A 162 1.46 -5.13 -11.49
C GLN A 162 0.09 -4.50 -11.65
N SER A 163 -0.63 -4.34 -10.54
CA SER A 163 -1.84 -3.52 -10.52
C SER A 163 -1.46 -2.06 -10.77
N ASP A 164 -2.43 -1.28 -11.24
CA ASP A 164 -2.24 0.17 -11.37
C ASP A 164 -1.87 0.77 -10.01
N PHE A 165 -1.12 1.86 -10.03
CA PHE A 165 -0.76 2.61 -8.84
C PHE A 165 -2.02 3.03 -8.09
N VAL A 166 -2.11 2.67 -6.82
CA VAL A 166 -3.22 3.05 -5.94
C VAL A 166 -2.63 3.61 -4.66
N ILE A 167 -3.02 4.83 -4.31
CA ILE A 167 -2.71 5.37 -2.98
C ILE A 167 -3.62 4.66 -1.98
N PRO A 168 -3.08 4.06 -0.91
CA PRO A 168 -3.90 3.37 0.08
C PRO A 168 -4.88 4.36 0.73
N ASP A 169 -6.16 4.01 0.73
CA ASP A 169 -7.22 4.76 1.42
C ASP A 169 -7.28 4.43 2.93
N ARG A 170 -6.56 3.39 3.34
CA ARG A 170 -6.41 2.94 4.73
C ARG A 170 -4.94 2.87 5.10
N SER A 171 -4.63 3.24 6.32
CA SER A 171 -3.31 3.04 6.89
C SER A 171 -3.42 2.77 8.38
N CYS A 172 -2.58 1.86 8.86
CA CYS A 172 -2.44 1.57 10.30
C CYS A 172 -3.72 1.06 10.99
N VAL A 173 -4.62 0.37 10.25
CA VAL A 173 -5.92 -0.12 10.78
C VAL A 173 -5.73 -1.00 12.01
N TYR A 174 -4.81 -1.95 11.95
CA TYR A 174 -4.54 -2.92 13.03
C TYR A 174 -3.24 -2.67 13.79
N MET A 175 -2.55 -1.55 13.53
CA MET A 175 -1.22 -1.26 14.09
C MET A 175 -1.19 -1.39 15.62
N ASP A 176 -2.15 -0.79 16.34
CA ASP A 176 -2.17 -0.82 17.80
C ASP A 176 -2.31 -2.25 18.33
N GLU A 177 -3.21 -3.07 17.73
CA GLU A 177 -3.45 -4.45 18.16
C GLU A 177 -2.24 -5.36 17.84
N ILE A 178 -1.60 -5.16 16.70
CA ILE A 178 -0.37 -5.87 16.32
C ILE A 178 0.76 -5.49 17.26
N CYS A 179 0.97 -4.21 17.54
CA CYS A 179 1.99 -3.74 18.47
C CYS A 179 1.77 -4.30 19.88
N GLU A 180 0.55 -4.24 20.41
CA GLU A 180 0.21 -4.84 21.71
C GLU A 180 0.49 -6.35 21.73
N HIS A 181 0.22 -7.05 20.63
CA HIS A 181 0.48 -8.48 20.48
C HIS A 181 1.99 -8.80 20.52
N PHE A 182 2.80 -8.06 19.77
CA PHE A 182 4.26 -8.22 19.79
C PHE A 182 4.87 -7.86 21.15
N GLU A 183 4.41 -6.79 21.79
CA GLU A 183 4.89 -6.40 23.12
C GLU A 183 4.56 -7.45 24.18
N LYS A 184 3.41 -8.10 24.07
CA LYS A 184 2.98 -9.16 24.99
C LYS A 184 3.87 -10.41 24.93
N TYR A 185 4.34 -10.79 23.76
CA TYR A 185 5.01 -12.06 23.54
C TYR A 185 6.52 -11.95 23.29
N ILE A 186 6.98 -10.87 22.71
CA ILE A 186 8.37 -10.70 22.26
C ILE A 186 9.10 -9.66 23.10
N GLY A 187 8.57 -8.45 23.21
CA GLY A 187 9.20 -7.37 23.99
C GLY A 187 8.80 -5.99 23.54
N THR A 188 9.25 -5.00 24.30
CA THR A 188 8.89 -3.60 24.04
C THR A 188 9.47 -3.09 22.74
N ILE A 189 8.65 -2.40 21.97
CA ILE A 189 9.05 -1.75 20.70
C ILE A 189 9.94 -0.55 21.02
N ASP A 190 11.11 -0.49 20.37
CA ASP A 190 12.09 0.59 20.57
C ASP A 190 11.88 1.75 19.61
N SER A 191 11.62 1.44 18.34
CA SER A 191 11.39 2.44 17.28
C SER A 191 10.62 1.87 16.10
N VAL A 192 10.20 2.77 15.21
CA VAL A 192 9.46 2.47 13.98
C VAL A 192 10.13 3.16 12.81
N PHE A 193 10.34 2.46 11.72
CA PHE A 193 10.80 2.98 10.43
C PHE A 193 9.57 3.23 9.55
N HIS A 194 9.01 4.44 9.70
CA HIS A 194 7.85 4.86 8.93
C HIS A 194 8.15 4.92 7.43
N GLU A 195 7.15 4.59 6.65
CA GLU A 195 7.16 4.85 5.23
C GLU A 195 6.76 6.30 4.96
N ILE A 196 7.48 6.95 4.05
CA ILE A 196 7.21 8.35 3.70
C ILE A 196 6.24 8.42 2.52
N VAL A 197 6.37 7.49 1.58
CA VAL A 197 5.52 7.35 0.40
C VAL A 197 5.07 5.91 0.28
N SER A 198 3.78 5.70 0.12
CA SER A 198 3.18 4.37 0.10
C SER A 198 2.47 4.12 -1.22
N GLU A 199 2.80 3.01 -1.84
CA GLU A 199 2.12 2.47 -3.01
C GLU A 199 1.36 1.21 -2.59
N TYR A 200 0.12 1.03 -3.05
CA TYR A 200 -0.76 -0.12 -2.78
C TYR A 200 -1.16 -0.27 -1.31
N VAL A 201 -0.20 -0.26 -0.40
CA VAL A 201 -0.39 -0.42 1.04
C VAL A 201 0.72 0.30 1.80
N HIS A 202 0.38 0.96 2.90
CA HIS A 202 1.34 1.66 3.77
C HIS A 202 2.02 0.66 4.70
N ILE A 203 3.34 0.50 4.60
CA ILE A 203 4.09 -0.46 5.39
C ILE A 203 5.07 0.23 6.34
N ASP A 204 4.79 0.14 7.63
CA ASP A 204 5.74 0.51 8.67
C ASP A 204 6.51 -0.72 9.16
N VAL A 205 7.77 -0.51 9.55
CA VAL A 205 8.61 -1.57 10.13
C VAL A 205 8.99 -1.19 11.56
N HIS A 206 8.53 -2.01 12.50
CA HIS A 206 8.79 -1.86 13.93
C HIS A 206 10.04 -2.63 14.34
N TRP A 207 10.74 -2.14 15.35
CA TRP A 207 11.97 -2.75 15.85
C TRP A 207 11.89 -3.03 17.36
N ILE A 208 12.19 -4.27 17.74
CA ILE A 208 12.40 -4.72 19.10
C ILE A 208 13.87 -5.11 19.27
N LYS A 209 14.52 -4.52 20.27
CA LYS A 209 15.93 -4.77 20.59
C LYS A 209 16.15 -6.13 21.25
N PRO A 210 17.36 -6.70 21.13
CA PRO A 210 17.73 -7.89 21.86
C PRO A 210 17.54 -7.74 23.38
N THR A 211 17.05 -8.79 24.01
CA THR A 211 16.91 -8.92 25.46
C THR A 211 17.69 -10.14 25.96
N ALA A 212 17.73 -10.35 27.28
CA ALA A 212 18.34 -11.55 27.83
C ALA A 212 17.56 -12.82 27.48
N GLU A 213 16.24 -12.70 27.28
CA GLU A 213 15.33 -13.80 26.95
C GLU A 213 15.28 -14.03 25.42
N HIS A 214 15.38 -12.95 24.64
CA HIS A 214 15.41 -12.96 23.18
C HIS A 214 16.70 -12.26 22.70
N PRO A 215 17.82 -12.99 22.58
CA PRO A 215 19.14 -12.40 22.29
C PRO A 215 19.33 -12.09 20.78
N TYR A 216 18.31 -11.54 20.14
CA TYR A 216 18.27 -11.15 18.73
C TYR A 216 17.36 -9.93 18.55
N HIS A 217 17.58 -9.18 17.47
CA HIS A 217 16.62 -8.16 17.05
C HIS A 217 15.41 -8.80 16.39
N VAL A 218 14.26 -8.20 16.59
CA VAL A 218 13.04 -8.52 15.81
C VAL A 218 12.61 -7.27 15.06
N LEU A 219 12.45 -7.41 13.76
CA LEU A 219 11.77 -6.42 12.92
C LEU A 219 10.44 -7.01 12.46
N PHE A 220 9.37 -6.24 12.45
CA PHE A 220 8.08 -6.71 11.98
C PHE A 220 7.29 -5.58 11.30
N THR A 221 6.39 -5.95 10.40
CA THR A 221 5.57 -5.00 9.65
C THR A 221 4.24 -4.71 10.34
N THR A 222 3.67 -3.55 10.03
CA THR A 222 2.25 -3.24 10.14
C THR A 222 1.80 -2.60 8.86
N GLY A 223 0.52 -2.81 8.49
CA GLY A 223 -0.09 -2.25 7.31
C GLY A 223 -0.32 -3.23 6.18
N MET A 224 0.46 -4.31 6.04
CA MET A 224 0.16 -5.36 5.05
C MET A 224 -1.24 -5.92 5.28
N SER A 225 -1.65 -6.08 6.52
CA SER A 225 -2.97 -6.58 6.93
C SER A 225 -4.08 -5.54 6.87
N ASP A 226 -3.84 -4.31 6.45
CA ASP A 226 -4.90 -3.31 6.28
C ASP A 226 -5.89 -3.70 5.17
N TYR A 227 -5.43 -4.52 4.22
CA TYR A 227 -6.25 -5.10 3.15
C TYR A 227 -6.10 -6.62 3.10
N PRO A 228 -7.16 -7.35 2.69
CA PRO A 228 -7.06 -8.78 2.45
C PRO A 228 -6.18 -9.08 1.24
N MET A 229 -5.42 -10.16 1.30
CA MET A 229 -4.73 -10.72 0.14
C MET A 229 -5.72 -11.38 -0.83
N TYR A 230 -5.31 -11.53 -2.09
CA TYR A 230 -6.08 -12.19 -3.14
C TYR A 230 -5.87 -13.70 -3.07
N LEU A 231 -6.84 -14.43 -2.55
CA LEU A 231 -6.71 -15.86 -2.29
C LEU A 231 -7.08 -16.71 -3.54
N PRO A 232 -6.54 -17.92 -3.67
CA PRO A 232 -6.96 -18.83 -4.75
C PRO A 232 -8.41 -19.24 -4.60
N GLU A 233 -9.08 -19.44 -5.74
CA GLU A 233 -10.45 -19.95 -5.77
C GLU A 233 -10.53 -21.35 -5.13
N GLY A 234 -11.56 -21.59 -4.32
CA GLY A 234 -11.82 -22.90 -3.72
C GLY A 234 -10.95 -23.25 -2.52
N LEU A 235 -10.24 -22.29 -1.94
CA LEU A 235 -9.51 -22.47 -0.69
C LEU A 235 -10.51 -22.76 0.46
N ASP A 236 -10.27 -23.82 1.21
CA ASP A 236 -11.00 -24.08 2.45
C ASP A 236 -10.68 -23.01 3.49
N ASP A 237 -11.70 -22.41 4.11
CA ASP A 237 -11.58 -21.35 5.12
C ASP A 237 -10.69 -20.15 4.70
N PRO A 238 -11.09 -19.41 3.65
CA PRO A 238 -10.27 -18.29 3.13
C PRO A 238 -10.00 -17.20 4.18
N ASN A 239 -10.90 -16.97 5.13
CA ASN A 239 -10.72 -15.97 6.18
C ASN A 239 -9.48 -16.23 7.05
N SER A 240 -9.07 -17.48 7.20
CA SER A 240 -7.86 -17.85 7.94
C SER A 240 -6.55 -17.49 7.24
N PHE A 241 -6.58 -17.08 5.97
CA PHE A 241 -5.40 -16.78 5.16
C PHE A 241 -5.41 -15.38 4.57
N SER A 242 -6.49 -14.62 4.75
CA SER A 242 -6.69 -13.35 4.05
C SER A 242 -5.75 -12.23 4.51
N HIS A 243 -5.30 -12.24 5.78
CA HIS A 243 -4.47 -11.18 6.33
C HIS A 243 -3.19 -11.74 6.96
N ALA A 244 -2.09 -11.03 6.75
CA ALA A 244 -0.80 -11.40 7.32
C ALA A 244 0.06 -10.17 7.61
N GLU A 245 1.04 -10.34 8.50
CA GLU A 245 2.16 -9.44 8.70
C GLU A 245 3.46 -10.25 8.70
N LEU A 246 4.55 -9.60 8.41
CA LEU A 246 5.85 -10.20 8.24
C LEU A 246 6.80 -9.82 9.37
N MET A 247 7.76 -10.70 9.66
CA MET A 247 8.81 -10.41 10.61
C MET A 247 10.13 -11.06 10.21
N VAL A 248 11.22 -10.58 10.78
CA VAL A 248 12.56 -11.17 10.63
C VAL A 248 13.35 -11.12 11.93
N TYR A 249 14.13 -12.15 12.16
CA TYR A 249 15.08 -12.22 13.28
C TYR A 249 16.48 -11.88 12.78
N LEU A 250 17.16 -10.96 13.48
CA LEU A 250 18.52 -10.58 13.15
C LEU A 250 19.46 -10.80 14.34
N PRO A 251 20.74 -11.17 14.11
CA PRO A 251 21.73 -11.30 15.16
C PRO A 251 21.83 -10.06 16.04
N ALA A 252 22.13 -10.23 17.32
CA ALA A 252 22.22 -9.12 18.27
C ALA A 252 23.28 -8.07 17.94
N ASP A 253 24.26 -8.40 17.13
CA ASP A 253 25.31 -7.51 16.62
C ASP A 253 24.97 -6.85 15.27
N TRP A 254 23.79 -7.12 14.71
CA TRP A 254 23.32 -6.46 13.49
C TRP A 254 23.21 -4.95 13.70
N GLN A 255 23.69 -4.19 12.74
CA GLN A 255 23.72 -2.73 12.86
C GLN A 255 22.40 -2.12 12.39
N ILE A 256 21.61 -1.61 13.33
CA ILE A 256 20.31 -0.95 13.08
C ILE A 256 20.42 0.51 13.47
N SER A 257 20.52 1.39 12.48
CA SER A 257 20.53 2.85 12.61
C SER A 257 20.40 3.51 11.24
N ASP A 258 19.99 4.77 11.19
CA ASP A 258 19.92 5.56 9.94
C ASP A 258 21.26 5.59 9.18
N GLU A 259 22.39 5.59 9.91
CA GLU A 259 23.71 5.57 9.29
C GLU A 259 24.07 4.18 8.73
N ALA A 260 23.75 3.11 9.48
CA ALA A 260 24.00 1.75 9.03
C ALA A 260 23.13 1.39 7.82
N PHE A 261 21.93 1.93 7.74
CA PHE A 261 20.97 1.66 6.65
C PHE A 261 21.33 2.35 5.32
N LYS A 262 22.32 3.22 5.30
CA LYS A 262 22.93 3.70 4.04
C LYS A 262 23.71 2.61 3.31
N ASP A 263 24.06 1.55 4.01
CA ASP A 263 24.71 0.35 3.47
C ASP A 263 23.66 -0.74 3.23
N ASN A 264 23.52 -1.17 1.99
CA ASN A 264 22.60 -2.22 1.60
C ASN A 264 22.84 -3.53 2.35
N ASP A 265 24.07 -3.80 2.78
CA ASP A 265 24.44 -4.98 3.55
C ASP A 265 23.77 -5.02 4.93
N ASN A 266 23.38 -3.86 5.46
CA ASN A 266 22.60 -3.75 6.71
C ASN A 266 21.10 -3.50 6.47
N TYR A 267 20.74 -2.88 5.34
CA TYR A 267 19.35 -2.43 5.07
C TYR A 267 18.48 -3.53 4.45
N TRP A 268 19.04 -4.54 3.80
CA TRP A 268 18.27 -5.53 3.04
C TRP A 268 17.12 -6.20 3.83
N PRO A 269 17.19 -6.45 5.17
CA PRO A 269 16.07 -7.06 5.88
C PRO A 269 14.84 -6.15 5.91
N VAL A 270 15.03 -4.83 6.11
CA VAL A 270 13.95 -3.84 6.06
C VAL A 270 13.39 -3.72 4.65
N TYR A 271 14.26 -3.71 3.64
CA TYR A 271 13.87 -3.68 2.23
C TYR A 271 12.99 -4.89 1.87
N PHE A 272 13.42 -6.11 2.23
CA PHE A 272 12.65 -7.33 1.93
C PHE A 272 11.34 -7.39 2.72
N LEU A 273 11.28 -6.95 3.97
CA LEU A 273 10.03 -6.82 4.71
C LEU A 273 9.03 -5.93 3.96
N LYS A 274 9.44 -4.74 3.55
CA LYS A 274 8.57 -3.81 2.83
C LYS A 274 8.18 -4.32 1.45
N MET A 275 9.13 -4.85 0.69
CA MET A 275 8.90 -5.37 -0.66
C MET A 275 7.92 -6.55 -0.65
N ILE A 276 8.18 -7.54 0.23
CA ILE A 276 7.35 -8.74 0.31
C ILE A 276 5.96 -8.42 0.88
N ALA A 277 5.85 -7.49 1.86
CA ALA A 277 4.56 -7.08 2.39
C ALA A 277 3.65 -6.40 1.34
N ARG A 278 4.23 -5.69 0.36
CA ARG A 278 3.47 -5.10 -0.75
C ARG A 278 3.11 -6.10 -1.83
N PHE A 279 3.90 -7.15 -1.98
CA PHE A 279 3.82 -8.08 -3.09
C PHE A 279 2.39 -8.62 -3.36
N PRO A 280 1.61 -9.07 -2.34
CA PRO A 280 0.25 -9.54 -2.57
C PRO A 280 -0.67 -8.48 -3.16
N HIS A 281 -0.53 -7.24 -2.74
CA HIS A 281 -1.37 -6.12 -3.17
C HIS A 281 -0.94 -5.61 -4.55
N GLN A 282 0.36 -5.58 -4.80
CA GLN A 282 0.95 -5.17 -6.08
C GLN A 282 0.60 -6.13 -7.22
N TYR A 283 0.61 -7.44 -6.95
CA TYR A 283 0.41 -8.49 -7.96
C TYR A 283 -0.92 -9.23 -7.81
N LYS A 284 -1.83 -8.76 -6.98
CA LYS A 284 -3.14 -9.39 -6.72
C LYS A 284 -3.00 -10.87 -6.40
N THR A 285 -2.14 -11.20 -5.47
CA THR A 285 -1.79 -12.57 -5.08
C THR A 285 -1.86 -12.78 -3.58
N TRP A 286 -1.35 -13.88 -3.09
CA TRP A 286 -1.37 -14.25 -1.68
C TRP A 286 -0.06 -14.89 -1.26
N MET A 287 0.16 -14.93 0.04
CA MET A 287 1.32 -15.58 0.66
C MET A 287 0.90 -16.32 1.91
N ALA A 288 1.55 -17.46 2.15
CA ALA A 288 1.34 -18.29 3.33
C ALA A 288 2.62 -19.06 3.69
N GLU A 289 2.55 -19.83 4.76
CA GLU A 289 3.60 -20.78 5.16
C GLU A 289 4.08 -21.63 3.98
N GLY A 290 5.39 -21.78 3.86
CA GLY A 290 6.03 -22.58 2.84
C GLY A 290 6.18 -21.87 1.49
N HIS A 291 5.67 -20.66 1.31
CA HIS A 291 5.93 -19.89 0.08
C HIS A 291 7.39 -19.44 0.03
N THR A 292 7.97 -19.52 -1.16
CA THR A 292 9.34 -19.06 -1.45
C THR A 292 9.32 -17.94 -2.46
N ILE A 293 10.08 -16.88 -2.21
CA ILE A 293 10.17 -15.69 -3.05
C ILE A 293 11.65 -15.52 -3.46
N PRO A 294 12.04 -15.85 -4.71
CA PRO A 294 13.40 -15.66 -5.17
C PRO A 294 13.73 -14.18 -5.34
N ASN A 295 14.99 -13.81 -5.15
CA ASN A 295 15.52 -12.50 -5.45
C ASN A 295 15.79 -12.37 -6.95
N GLY A 296 14.76 -11.92 -7.69
CA GLY A 296 14.81 -11.89 -9.14
C GLY A 296 14.64 -13.25 -9.82
N GLU A 297 14.70 -13.26 -11.15
CA GLU A 297 14.43 -14.45 -11.98
C GLU A 297 15.34 -15.64 -11.67
N TYR A 298 16.58 -15.35 -11.25
CA TYR A 298 17.61 -16.39 -11.07
C TYR A 298 18.05 -16.57 -9.60
N ALA A 299 17.22 -16.15 -8.64
CA ALA A 299 17.52 -16.18 -7.22
C ALA A 299 18.91 -15.56 -6.91
N GLU A 300 19.13 -14.34 -7.40
CA GLU A 300 20.37 -13.58 -7.27
C GLU A 300 20.76 -13.35 -5.80
N PRO A 301 22.05 -13.26 -5.46
CA PRO A 301 22.47 -13.02 -4.09
C PRO A 301 21.81 -11.78 -3.45
N ILE A 302 21.34 -11.95 -2.22
CA ILE A 302 20.78 -10.85 -1.43
C ILE A 302 21.92 -10.09 -0.76
N ALA A 303 22.15 -8.83 -1.15
CA ALA A 303 23.23 -7.99 -0.64
C ALA A 303 24.60 -8.72 -0.73
N ASN A 304 25.38 -8.75 0.37
CA ASN A 304 26.68 -9.43 0.43
C ASN A 304 26.58 -10.90 0.91
N THR A 305 25.40 -11.51 0.84
CA THR A 305 25.18 -12.90 1.27
C THR A 305 25.19 -13.87 0.09
N GLU A 306 25.17 -15.17 0.40
CA GLU A 306 24.96 -16.24 -0.59
C GLU A 306 23.47 -16.67 -0.65
N PHE A 307 22.59 -16.06 0.17
CA PHE A 307 21.15 -16.29 0.09
C PHE A 307 20.57 -15.70 -1.19
N GLY A 308 19.67 -16.42 -1.84
CA GLY A 308 19.02 -15.96 -3.08
C GLY A 308 17.51 -16.00 -3.02
N CYS A 309 16.94 -16.45 -1.92
CA CYS A 309 15.49 -16.63 -1.79
C CYS A 309 15.03 -16.38 -0.36
N ILE A 310 13.77 -15.98 -0.19
CA ILE A 310 13.10 -15.89 1.11
C ILE A 310 12.02 -16.98 1.19
N LEU A 311 12.07 -17.78 2.25
CA LEU A 311 11.03 -18.73 2.64
C LEU A 311 10.17 -18.10 3.74
N LEU A 312 8.85 -18.19 3.61
CA LEU A 312 7.90 -17.76 4.63
C LEU A 312 7.55 -18.92 5.56
N MET A 313 7.78 -18.75 6.85
CA MET A 313 7.43 -19.75 7.86
C MET A 313 6.75 -19.09 9.06
N PRO A 314 5.87 -19.77 9.80
CA PRO A 314 5.44 -19.29 11.10
C PRO A 314 6.63 -19.08 12.04
N PRO A 315 6.62 -18.06 12.89
CA PRO A 315 7.75 -17.68 13.74
C PRO A 315 7.92 -18.60 14.97
N TYR A 316 8.17 -19.88 14.76
CA TYR A 316 8.25 -20.90 15.81
C TYR A 316 9.43 -20.72 16.80
N LEU A 317 10.45 -19.93 16.44
CA LEU A 317 11.68 -19.84 17.22
C LEU A 317 11.54 -19.06 18.52
N SER A 318 10.56 -18.18 18.65
CA SER A 318 10.57 -17.18 19.72
C SER A 318 9.27 -17.07 20.50
N ALA A 319 8.23 -17.78 20.11
CA ALA A 319 6.92 -17.50 20.67
C ALA A 319 6.03 -18.75 20.80
N PRO A 320 5.11 -18.74 21.76
CA PRO A 320 4.13 -19.80 21.91
C PRO A 320 3.17 -19.82 20.71
N GLU A 321 2.42 -20.90 20.57
CA GLU A 321 1.45 -21.10 19.51
C GLU A 321 0.43 -19.93 19.42
N ASP A 322 0.03 -19.37 20.56
CA ASP A 322 -0.87 -18.20 20.64
C ASP A 322 -0.30 -16.93 20.01
N PHE A 323 1.00 -16.86 19.71
CA PHE A 323 1.61 -15.73 19.01
C PHE A 323 1.43 -15.79 17.51
N LEU A 324 1.34 -16.98 16.93
CA LEU A 324 1.39 -17.18 15.47
C LEU A 324 0.24 -16.49 14.71
N ARG A 325 -0.82 -16.17 15.44
CA ARG A 325 -2.02 -15.52 14.88
C ARG A 325 -2.64 -14.55 15.88
N LEU A 326 -3.07 -13.40 15.39
CA LEU A 326 -3.87 -12.42 16.12
C LEU A 326 -5.31 -12.46 15.62
N GLU A 327 -6.28 -12.56 16.53
CA GLU A 327 -7.68 -12.23 16.27
C GLU A 327 -7.94 -10.81 16.77
N THR A 328 -8.26 -9.90 15.85
CA THR A 328 -8.52 -8.50 16.16
C THR A 328 -9.91 -8.30 16.78
N LYS A 329 -10.18 -7.10 17.27
CA LYS A 329 -11.47 -6.76 17.90
C LYS A 329 -12.67 -6.87 16.95
N ASP A 330 -12.44 -6.69 15.66
CA ASP A 330 -13.47 -6.85 14.61
C ASP A 330 -13.58 -8.29 14.08
N GLY A 331 -12.75 -9.21 14.55
CA GLY A 331 -12.74 -10.62 14.19
C GLY A 331 -11.85 -10.98 13.00
N THR A 332 -11.07 -10.03 12.50
CA THR A 332 -10.08 -10.29 11.45
C THR A 332 -8.95 -11.17 12.01
N LEU A 333 -8.56 -12.21 11.26
CA LEU A 333 -7.47 -13.10 11.62
C LEU A 333 -6.19 -12.70 10.89
N ILE A 334 -5.16 -12.27 11.61
CA ILE A 334 -3.86 -11.86 11.07
C ILE A 334 -2.82 -12.92 11.40
N ASN A 335 -2.21 -13.53 10.37
CA ASN A 335 -1.11 -14.47 10.53
C ASN A 335 0.23 -13.73 10.57
N PHE A 336 1.19 -14.26 11.33
CA PHE A 336 2.55 -13.75 11.31
C PHE A 336 3.48 -14.73 10.61
N TYR A 337 4.26 -14.26 9.63
CA TYR A 337 5.26 -15.06 8.93
C TYR A 337 6.65 -14.48 9.11
N ALA A 338 7.59 -15.34 9.49
CA ALA A 338 9.00 -15.01 9.52
C ALA A 338 9.63 -15.15 8.14
N LEU A 339 10.42 -14.16 7.73
CA LEU A 339 11.25 -14.21 6.54
C LEU A 339 12.52 -15.04 6.87
N ILE A 340 12.66 -16.18 6.25
CA ILE A 340 13.84 -17.06 6.39
C ILE A 340 14.64 -16.97 5.09
N PRO A 341 15.82 -16.34 5.10
CA PRO A 341 16.71 -16.35 3.95
C PRO A 341 17.24 -17.78 3.72
N ILE A 342 17.15 -18.25 2.49
CA ILE A 342 17.59 -19.58 2.08
C ILE A 342 18.49 -19.49 0.84
N TYR A 343 19.30 -20.52 0.64
CA TYR A 343 20.14 -20.67 -0.55
C TYR A 343 19.29 -21.06 -1.77
N PRO A 344 19.71 -20.70 -3.00
CA PRO A 344 19.01 -21.13 -4.22
C PRO A 344 18.83 -22.66 -4.29
N GLU A 345 19.80 -23.44 -3.85
CA GLU A 345 19.75 -24.89 -3.84
C GLU A 345 18.69 -25.45 -2.88
N GLU A 346 18.39 -24.74 -1.78
CA GLU A 346 17.32 -25.13 -0.85
C GLU A 346 15.94 -24.84 -1.47
N MET A 347 15.81 -23.76 -2.24
CA MET A 347 14.62 -23.49 -3.03
C MET A 347 14.42 -24.57 -4.10
N ASP A 348 15.47 -24.94 -4.83
CA ASP A 348 15.43 -25.99 -5.85
C ASP A 348 15.01 -27.33 -5.23
N LEU A 349 15.58 -27.69 -4.08
CA LEU A 349 15.22 -28.90 -3.33
C LEU A 349 13.73 -28.92 -2.96
N LYS A 350 13.21 -27.78 -2.46
CA LYS A 350 11.78 -27.64 -2.18
C LYS A 350 10.91 -27.84 -3.41
N LEU A 351 11.33 -27.31 -4.57
CA LEU A 351 10.59 -27.45 -5.83
C LEU A 351 10.62 -28.90 -6.37
N GLU A 352 11.67 -29.65 -6.07
CA GLU A 352 11.83 -31.05 -6.45
C GLU A 352 11.11 -32.02 -5.50
N GLU A 353 11.23 -31.82 -4.19
CA GLU A 353 10.83 -32.81 -3.17
C GLU A 353 9.62 -32.35 -2.32
N GLY A 354 9.27 -31.06 -2.32
CA GLY A 354 8.20 -30.49 -1.52
C GLY A 354 8.66 -29.79 -0.24
N VAL A 355 7.73 -29.18 0.48
CA VAL A 355 8.00 -28.36 1.70
C VAL A 355 8.36 -29.22 2.91
N ASP A 356 7.92 -30.49 2.95
CA ASP A 356 8.03 -31.37 4.12
C ASP A 356 9.40 -32.12 4.16
N THR A 357 10.31 -31.84 3.26
CA THR A 357 11.66 -32.42 3.21
C THR A 357 12.71 -31.50 3.75
#